data_1e243ce7ebe7cde0c2751dc23fb6c561
#
_entry.id   1e243ce7ebe7cde0c2751dc23fb6c561
#
_cell.length_a   1.000
_cell.length_b   1.000
_cell.length_c   1.000
_cell.angle_alpha   90.00
_cell.angle_beta   90.00
_cell.angle_gamma   90.00
#
_symmetry.space_group_name_H-M   'P 1'
#
loop_
_entity.id
_entity.type
_entity.pdbx_description
1 polymer ?
#
loop_
_entity_poly.entity_id
_entity_poly.type
_entity_poly.pdbx_seq_one_letter_code
_entity_poly.pdbx_strand_id
1 'polypeptide(L)'
;MEEFKQLEIYLFPIVMLLAIGMNNWKREERTQGDRIFGFLPFLIICMMGSDVTYHALQLYVHRFTVLYAGYLVYCFFLTAVPYAWLLYVNGKLSVRHNRRWTAAVCHVMTGTAIAVVLLTVIIPWRLSTEGWGVHAVSYSLNHGSLPAKLVSIAMYLMGLILTATAYPKEVTKEGQKETRYLLEAGVFSLVGGMVQSFAESWRTGGPFVALAVLFIYLNAQNRQITTDGLTGLNNRREFDAHLQRKIELCPEHEWGLLMIDVDDFKRINDELGHAVGDEALWHTADILRGVFGKDPVFLARYGGDEFAVLGDW
;
A
#
# COMPACT_ATOMS: atom_id res chain seq x y z
N MET A 1 18.91 24.09 -17.64
CA MET A 1 17.82 24.72 -16.85
C MET A 1 16.53 23.89 -16.84
N GLU A 2 16.09 23.32 -17.95
CA GLU A 2 14.88 22.46 -17.98
C GLU A 2 15.03 21.17 -17.16
N GLU A 3 16.22 20.61 -17.10
CA GLU A 3 16.50 19.38 -16.35
C GLU A 3 16.49 19.57 -14.83
N PHE A 4 16.94 20.74 -14.32
CA PHE A 4 16.81 21.07 -12.91
C PHE A 4 15.33 21.24 -12.49
N LYS A 5 14.47 21.73 -13.38
CA LYS A 5 13.01 21.78 -13.12
C LYS A 5 12.38 20.40 -12.95
N GLN A 6 12.93 19.37 -13.62
CA GLN A 6 12.45 17.99 -13.47
C GLN A 6 12.85 17.37 -12.12
N LEU A 7 13.94 17.82 -11.49
CA LEU A 7 14.31 17.41 -10.13
C LEU A 7 13.33 17.93 -9.07
N GLU A 8 12.77 19.12 -9.29
CA GLU A 8 11.77 19.70 -8.37
C GLU A 8 10.53 18.82 -8.22
N ILE A 9 10.14 18.10 -9.29
CA ILE A 9 8.99 17.17 -9.27
C ILE A 9 9.20 16.05 -8.26
N TYR A 10 10.43 15.61 -8.00
CA TYR A 10 10.74 14.54 -7.06
C TYR A 10 10.99 15.02 -5.63
N LEU A 11 11.28 16.29 -5.41
CA LEU A 11 11.65 16.79 -4.09
C LEU A 11 10.52 16.59 -3.06
N PHE A 12 9.31 17.03 -3.37
CA PHE A 12 8.16 16.88 -2.49
C PHE A 12 7.81 15.41 -2.21
N PRO A 13 7.67 14.53 -3.23
CA PRO A 13 7.45 13.10 -3.01
C PRO A 13 8.51 12.43 -2.15
N ILE A 14 9.80 12.76 -2.32
CA ILE A 14 10.90 12.21 -1.53
C ILE A 14 10.76 12.58 -0.05
N VAL A 15 10.56 13.87 0.25
CA VAL A 15 10.39 14.34 1.63
C VAL A 15 9.18 13.68 2.29
N MET A 16 8.08 13.58 1.57
CA MET A 16 6.86 12.92 2.03
C MET A 16 7.10 11.43 2.33
N LEU A 17 7.76 10.71 1.43
CA LEU A 17 8.07 9.28 1.60
C LEU A 17 9.05 9.04 2.75
N LEU A 18 10.02 9.91 2.95
CA LEU A 18 10.92 9.86 4.11
C LEU A 18 10.13 9.99 5.42
N ALA A 19 9.21 10.95 5.50
CA ALA A 19 8.36 11.13 6.69
C ALA A 19 7.49 9.90 6.97
N ILE A 20 6.88 9.31 5.93
CA ILE A 20 6.09 8.08 6.03
C ILE A 20 6.96 6.90 6.49
N GLY A 21 8.12 6.71 5.87
CA GLY A 21 9.04 5.63 6.19
C GLY A 21 9.54 5.70 7.63
N MET A 22 9.96 6.88 8.09
CA MET A 22 10.43 7.11 9.45
C MET A 22 9.33 6.89 10.50
N ASN A 23 8.11 7.33 10.22
CA ASN A 23 6.99 7.12 11.14
C ASN A 23 6.57 5.63 11.20
N ASN A 24 6.55 4.94 10.08
CA ASN A 24 6.29 3.51 10.05
C ASN A 24 7.39 2.68 10.74
N TRP A 25 8.66 3.13 10.70
CA TRP A 25 9.78 2.40 11.32
C TRP A 25 9.65 2.27 12.84
N LYS A 26 9.00 3.22 13.50
CA LYS A 26 8.82 3.28 14.97
C LYS A 26 7.74 2.34 15.51
N ARG A 27 6.96 1.65 14.66
CA ARG A 27 5.90 0.74 15.12
C ARG A 27 6.45 -0.62 15.50
N GLU A 28 6.16 -1.09 16.72
CA GLU A 28 6.67 -2.36 17.27
C GLU A 28 5.90 -3.60 16.77
N GLU A 29 4.58 -3.53 16.67
CA GLU A 29 3.76 -4.66 16.20
C GLU A 29 3.45 -4.56 14.71
N ARG A 30 3.92 -5.55 13.91
CA ARG A 30 3.80 -5.56 12.46
C ARG A 30 3.39 -6.90 11.92
N THR A 31 2.31 -6.90 11.17
CA THR A 31 1.99 -8.01 10.25
C THR A 31 3.05 -8.07 9.13
N GLN A 32 3.09 -9.19 8.39
CA GLN A 32 3.99 -9.31 7.25
C GLN A 32 3.74 -8.21 6.20
N GLY A 33 2.47 -7.84 5.96
CA GLY A 33 2.10 -6.75 5.07
C GLY A 33 2.63 -5.39 5.54
N ASP A 34 2.55 -5.12 6.85
CA ASP A 34 3.01 -3.84 7.41
C ASP A 34 4.53 -3.68 7.31
N ARG A 35 5.29 -4.79 7.41
CA ARG A 35 6.75 -4.80 7.18
C ARG A 35 7.09 -4.42 5.74
N ILE A 36 6.40 -5.02 4.76
CA ILE A 36 6.59 -4.70 3.34
C ILE A 36 6.26 -3.24 3.08
N PHE A 37 5.14 -2.75 3.62
CA PHE A 37 4.74 -1.35 3.52
C PHE A 37 5.77 -0.38 4.12
N GLY A 38 6.43 -0.78 5.21
CA GLY A 38 7.50 0.02 5.84
C GLY A 38 8.73 0.23 4.93
N PHE A 39 9.07 -0.75 4.09
CA PHE A 39 10.19 -0.65 3.14
C PHE A 39 9.81 0.02 1.81
N LEU A 40 8.54 0.03 1.45
CA LEU A 40 8.08 0.54 0.15
C LEU A 40 8.47 2.01 -0.11
N PRO A 41 8.35 2.96 0.84
CA PRO A 41 8.81 4.33 0.66
C PRO A 41 10.28 4.45 0.27
N PHE A 42 11.15 3.67 0.90
CA PHE A 42 12.60 3.67 0.61
C PHE A 42 12.90 3.12 -0.78
N LEU A 43 12.20 2.06 -1.20
CA LEU A 43 12.34 1.52 -2.57
C LEU A 43 11.91 2.54 -3.62
N ILE A 44 10.85 3.30 -3.38
CA ILE A 44 10.37 4.34 -4.30
C ILE A 44 11.37 5.49 -4.38
N ILE A 45 11.96 5.91 -3.25
CA ILE A 45 13.02 6.92 -3.24
C ILE A 45 14.23 6.44 -4.05
N CYS A 46 14.65 5.18 -3.87
CA CYS A 46 15.73 4.60 -4.67
C CYS A 46 15.37 4.54 -6.17
N MET A 47 14.12 4.22 -6.50
CA MET A 47 13.64 4.24 -7.89
C MET A 47 13.74 5.65 -8.48
N MET A 48 13.24 6.67 -7.78
CA MET A 48 13.33 8.07 -8.23
C MET A 48 14.78 8.52 -8.38
N GLY A 49 15.65 8.20 -7.40
CA GLY A 49 17.07 8.51 -7.45
C GLY A 49 17.80 7.82 -8.60
N SER A 50 17.47 6.56 -8.88
CA SER A 50 18.05 5.83 -10.01
C SER A 50 17.59 6.37 -11.36
N ASP A 51 16.34 6.83 -11.50
CA ASP A 51 15.82 7.47 -12.69
C ASP A 51 16.56 8.77 -12.99
N VAL A 52 16.71 9.64 -12.00
CA VAL A 52 17.47 10.89 -12.12
C VAL A 52 18.94 10.61 -12.48
N THR A 53 19.56 9.68 -11.75
CA THR A 53 20.98 9.34 -11.97
C THR A 53 21.20 8.78 -13.37
N TYR A 54 20.36 7.88 -13.83
CA TYR A 54 20.48 7.29 -15.16
C TYR A 54 20.38 8.37 -16.26
N HIS A 55 19.42 9.26 -16.17
CA HIS A 55 19.26 10.34 -17.13
C HIS A 55 20.41 11.37 -17.08
N ALA A 56 20.90 11.69 -15.88
CA ALA A 56 22.09 12.56 -15.76
C ALA A 56 23.32 11.90 -16.38
N LEU A 57 23.50 10.59 -16.18
CA LEU A 57 24.60 9.86 -16.81
C LEU A 57 24.52 9.89 -18.35
N GLN A 58 23.31 9.80 -18.92
CA GLN A 58 23.14 9.91 -20.38
C GLN A 58 23.63 11.24 -20.97
N LEU A 59 23.55 12.32 -20.20
CA LEU A 59 23.94 13.65 -20.66
C LEU A 59 25.42 13.93 -20.50
N TYR A 60 26.03 13.48 -19.42
CA TYR A 60 27.37 13.88 -19.03
C TYR A 60 28.43 12.79 -19.19
N VAL A 61 28.02 11.53 -19.36
CA VAL A 61 28.95 10.39 -19.36
C VAL A 61 28.94 9.69 -20.72
N HIS A 62 30.10 9.64 -21.37
CA HIS A 62 30.28 8.96 -22.68
C HIS A 62 30.86 7.53 -22.53
N ARG A 63 31.10 7.04 -21.28
CA ARG A 63 31.63 5.70 -21.06
C ARG A 63 30.48 4.69 -20.97
N PHE A 64 30.44 3.76 -21.92
CA PHE A 64 29.40 2.73 -22.00
C PHE A 64 29.20 1.95 -20.69
N THR A 65 30.27 1.51 -20.03
CA THR A 65 30.19 0.71 -18.79
C THR A 65 29.47 1.44 -17.67
N VAL A 66 29.66 2.77 -17.54
CA VAL A 66 29.01 3.58 -16.51
C VAL A 66 27.54 3.81 -16.85
N LEU A 67 27.22 4.13 -18.11
CA LEU A 67 25.85 4.26 -18.59
C LEU A 67 25.06 2.96 -18.40
N TYR A 68 25.69 1.85 -18.73
CA TYR A 68 25.09 0.53 -18.60
C TYR A 68 24.84 0.13 -17.15
N ALA A 69 25.77 0.42 -16.25
CA ALA A 69 25.57 0.19 -14.82
C ALA A 69 24.38 1.03 -14.27
N GLY A 70 24.31 2.33 -14.65
CA GLY A 70 23.17 3.19 -14.29
C GLY A 70 21.84 2.66 -14.82
N TYR A 71 21.82 2.18 -16.06
CA TYR A 71 20.65 1.55 -16.68
C TYR A 71 20.20 0.30 -15.94
N LEU A 72 21.11 -0.57 -15.53
CA LEU A 72 20.78 -1.79 -14.75
C LEU A 72 20.14 -1.45 -13.40
N VAL A 73 20.71 -0.46 -12.70
CA VAL A 73 20.17 0.01 -11.41
C VAL A 73 18.76 0.59 -11.61
N TYR A 74 18.55 1.39 -12.64
CA TYR A 74 17.24 1.93 -13.00
C TYR A 74 16.21 0.82 -13.28
N CYS A 75 16.54 -0.16 -14.14
CA CYS A 75 15.65 -1.28 -14.47
C CYS A 75 15.33 -2.14 -13.25
N PHE A 76 16.31 -2.33 -12.36
CA PHE A 76 16.10 -3.07 -11.11
C PHE A 76 15.03 -2.39 -10.24
N PHE A 77 15.17 -1.10 -9.95
CA PHE A 77 14.19 -0.42 -9.11
C PHE A 77 12.84 -0.22 -9.81
N LEU A 78 12.83 -0.05 -11.13
CA LEU A 78 11.60 0.02 -11.93
C LEU A 78 10.73 -1.24 -11.79
N THR A 79 11.34 -2.42 -11.61
CA THR A 79 10.64 -3.69 -11.41
C THR A 79 10.47 -4.05 -9.93
N ALA A 80 11.39 -3.65 -9.05
CA ALA A 80 11.35 -3.96 -7.62
C ALA A 80 10.18 -3.28 -6.89
N VAL A 81 9.84 -2.03 -7.25
CA VAL A 81 8.74 -1.28 -6.63
C VAL A 81 7.38 -1.94 -6.91
N PRO A 82 6.96 -2.21 -8.17
CA PRO A 82 5.68 -2.90 -8.42
C PRO A 82 5.66 -4.33 -7.88
N TYR A 83 6.82 -5.01 -7.80
CA TYR A 83 6.91 -6.31 -7.14
C TYR A 83 6.65 -6.20 -5.63
N ALA A 84 7.27 -5.24 -4.94
CA ALA A 84 7.01 -4.99 -3.52
C ALA A 84 5.55 -4.60 -3.27
N TRP A 85 4.95 -3.81 -4.17
CA TRP A 85 3.52 -3.52 -4.17
C TRP A 85 2.67 -4.78 -4.27
N LEU A 86 2.97 -5.67 -5.22
CA LEU A 86 2.25 -6.94 -5.41
C LEU A 86 2.36 -7.83 -4.16
N LEU A 87 3.54 -7.91 -3.54
CA LEU A 87 3.74 -8.63 -2.27
C LEU A 87 2.93 -8.02 -1.13
N TYR A 88 2.87 -6.70 -1.05
CA TYR A 88 2.06 -5.98 -0.06
C TYR A 88 0.57 -6.30 -0.21
N VAL A 89 0.03 -6.17 -1.42
CA VAL A 89 -1.36 -6.54 -1.74
C VAL A 89 -1.63 -7.99 -1.37
N ASN A 90 -0.75 -8.91 -1.79
CA ASN A 90 -0.87 -10.32 -1.45
C ASN A 90 -0.84 -10.56 0.06
N GLY A 91 0.05 -9.90 0.81
CA GLY A 91 0.14 -9.99 2.26
C GLY A 91 -1.13 -9.52 2.97
N LYS A 92 -1.78 -8.48 2.47
CA LYS A 92 -3.06 -7.97 3.01
C LYS A 92 -4.26 -8.86 2.67
N LEU A 93 -4.31 -9.41 1.47
CA LEU A 93 -5.40 -10.27 1.00
C LEU A 93 -5.26 -11.73 1.45
N SER A 94 -4.03 -12.24 1.65
CA SER A 94 -3.76 -13.66 1.96
C SER A 94 -4.28 -14.10 3.32
N VAL A 95 -4.44 -13.17 4.26
CA VAL A 95 -5.06 -13.45 5.57
C VAL A 95 -6.52 -13.88 5.40
N ARG A 96 -7.18 -13.48 4.29
CA ARG A 96 -8.62 -13.68 4.04
C ARG A 96 -8.92 -14.59 2.83
N HIS A 97 -7.90 -14.95 2.01
CA HIS A 97 -8.09 -15.68 0.74
C HIS A 97 -7.05 -16.77 0.51
N ASN A 98 -7.34 -17.69 -0.41
CA ASN A 98 -6.56 -18.89 -0.72
C ASN A 98 -5.06 -18.61 -0.99
N ARG A 99 -4.25 -18.68 0.07
CA ARG A 99 -2.83 -18.33 0.16
C ARG A 99 -1.94 -19.03 -0.89
N ARG A 100 -2.33 -20.21 -1.35
CA ARG A 100 -1.51 -21.00 -2.30
C ARG A 100 -1.53 -20.42 -3.70
N TRP A 101 -2.70 -19.98 -4.18
CA TRP A 101 -2.85 -19.41 -5.52
C TRP A 101 -2.15 -18.06 -5.66
N THR A 102 -2.34 -17.17 -4.69
CA THR A 102 -1.73 -15.84 -4.70
C THR A 102 -0.21 -15.92 -4.60
N ALA A 103 0.34 -16.85 -3.80
CA ALA A 103 1.78 -17.08 -3.73
C ALA A 103 2.34 -17.61 -5.06
N ALA A 104 1.67 -18.56 -5.71
CA ALA A 104 2.08 -19.08 -7.02
C ALA A 104 2.13 -17.98 -8.09
N VAL A 105 1.11 -17.11 -8.14
CA VAL A 105 1.09 -15.95 -9.04
C VAL A 105 2.28 -15.01 -8.79
N CYS A 106 2.56 -14.69 -7.52
CA CYS A 106 3.71 -13.85 -7.17
C CYS A 106 5.04 -14.48 -7.62
N HIS A 107 5.22 -15.80 -7.45
CA HIS A 107 6.45 -16.48 -7.89
C HIS A 107 6.60 -16.51 -9.42
N VAL A 108 5.52 -16.76 -10.16
CA VAL A 108 5.54 -16.71 -11.64
C VAL A 108 5.90 -15.29 -12.10
N MET A 109 5.29 -14.25 -11.53
CA MET A 109 5.61 -12.86 -11.87
C MET A 109 7.04 -12.49 -11.52
N THR A 110 7.59 -13.02 -10.43
CA THR A 110 9.02 -12.84 -10.07
C THR A 110 9.93 -13.48 -11.11
N GLY A 111 9.64 -14.73 -11.49
CA GLY A 111 10.40 -15.44 -12.51
C GLY A 111 10.39 -14.71 -13.86
N THR A 112 9.22 -14.19 -14.28
CA THR A 112 9.12 -13.39 -15.51
C THR A 112 9.88 -12.07 -15.41
N ALA A 113 9.84 -11.38 -14.26
CA ALA A 113 10.60 -10.15 -14.03
C ALA A 113 12.12 -10.39 -14.14
N ILE A 114 12.61 -11.43 -13.49
CA ILE A 114 14.04 -11.82 -13.55
C ILE A 114 14.42 -12.13 -15.00
N ALA A 115 13.63 -12.92 -15.72
CA ALA A 115 13.90 -13.28 -17.12
C ALA A 115 13.96 -12.05 -18.02
N VAL A 116 13.03 -11.09 -17.83
CA VAL A 116 12.98 -9.85 -18.60
C VAL A 116 14.18 -8.95 -18.26
N VAL A 117 14.55 -8.81 -16.99
CA VAL A 117 15.74 -8.04 -16.59
C VAL A 117 16.99 -8.66 -17.23
N LEU A 118 17.13 -10.01 -17.21
CA LEU A 118 18.23 -10.70 -17.87
C LEU A 118 18.26 -10.44 -19.40
N LEU A 119 17.11 -10.45 -20.07
CA LEU A 119 17.02 -10.14 -21.51
C LEU A 119 17.40 -8.68 -21.79
N THR A 120 16.96 -7.74 -20.95
CA THR A 120 17.35 -6.32 -21.09
C THR A 120 18.83 -6.07 -20.83
N VAL A 121 19.50 -6.97 -20.11
CA VAL A 121 20.94 -6.97 -19.88
C VAL A 121 21.70 -7.51 -21.12
N ILE A 122 21.27 -8.65 -21.64
CA ILE A 122 22.01 -9.37 -22.71
C ILE A 122 22.00 -8.60 -24.03
N ILE A 123 20.88 -7.99 -24.40
CA ILE A 123 20.72 -7.33 -25.71
C ILE A 123 21.66 -6.11 -25.86
N PRO A 124 21.65 -5.11 -24.97
CA PRO A 124 22.57 -3.96 -25.09
C PRO A 124 24.04 -4.36 -24.98
N TRP A 125 24.35 -5.36 -24.12
CA TRP A 125 25.70 -5.88 -24.00
C TRP A 125 26.20 -6.47 -25.32
N ARG A 126 25.41 -7.29 -26.00
CA ARG A 126 25.75 -7.85 -27.31
C ARG A 126 25.98 -6.76 -28.35
N LEU A 127 25.08 -5.80 -28.44
CA LEU A 127 25.22 -4.67 -29.37
C LEU A 127 26.51 -3.88 -29.14
N SER A 128 26.94 -3.71 -27.88
CA SER A 128 28.19 -3.03 -27.54
C SER A 128 29.43 -3.82 -27.96
N THR A 129 29.39 -5.14 -27.88
CA THR A 129 30.52 -6.03 -28.25
C THR A 129 30.65 -6.24 -29.77
N GLU A 130 29.57 -6.02 -30.53
CA GLU A 130 29.55 -6.12 -31.98
C GLU A 130 30.02 -4.82 -32.68
N GLY A 131 30.53 -3.85 -31.93
CA GLY A 131 31.14 -2.59 -32.51
C GLY A 131 30.12 -1.57 -32.99
N TRP A 132 28.85 -1.66 -32.59
CA TRP A 132 27.85 -0.65 -32.92
C TRP A 132 28.21 0.68 -32.23
N GLY A 133 28.14 1.78 -32.95
CA GLY A 133 28.48 3.10 -32.41
C GLY A 133 27.68 3.53 -31.18
N VAL A 134 28.24 4.45 -30.38
CA VAL A 134 27.65 4.96 -29.12
C VAL A 134 26.17 5.38 -29.27
N HIS A 135 25.80 5.95 -30.41
CA HIS A 135 24.43 6.35 -30.72
C HIS A 135 23.46 5.16 -30.81
N ALA A 136 23.88 4.04 -31.43
CA ALA A 136 23.03 2.84 -31.51
C ALA A 136 22.87 2.17 -30.16
N VAL A 137 23.88 2.18 -29.31
CA VAL A 137 23.83 1.66 -27.94
C VAL A 137 22.92 2.56 -27.08
N SER A 138 23.05 3.88 -27.18
CA SER A 138 22.18 4.82 -26.46
C SER A 138 20.70 4.63 -26.87
N TYR A 139 20.42 4.48 -28.16
CA TYR A 139 19.08 4.16 -28.67
C TYR A 139 18.58 2.83 -28.13
N SER A 140 19.41 1.81 -28.11
CA SER A 140 19.08 0.48 -27.56
C SER A 140 18.81 0.53 -26.05
N LEU A 141 19.54 1.33 -25.27
CA LEU A 141 19.31 1.50 -23.84
C LEU A 141 17.98 2.21 -23.57
N ASN A 142 17.62 3.24 -24.36
CA ASN A 142 16.36 3.94 -24.20
C ASN A 142 15.15 3.03 -24.50
N HIS A 143 15.20 2.26 -25.58
CA HIS A 143 14.12 1.32 -25.94
C HIS A 143 14.21 0.00 -25.18
N GLY A 144 15.38 -0.38 -24.67
CA GLY A 144 15.62 -1.57 -23.85
C GLY A 144 14.88 -1.55 -22.52
N SER A 145 14.48 -0.38 -22.02
CA SER A 145 13.65 -0.26 -20.81
C SER A 145 12.19 -0.68 -21.04
N LEU A 146 11.72 -0.77 -22.27
CA LEU A 146 10.34 -1.14 -22.60
C LEU A 146 9.91 -2.48 -22.01
N PRO A 147 10.67 -3.58 -22.06
CA PRO A 147 10.31 -4.83 -21.42
C PRO A 147 10.14 -4.69 -19.90
N ALA A 148 11.04 -3.94 -19.23
CA ALA A 148 10.93 -3.68 -17.79
C ALA A 148 9.68 -2.85 -17.45
N LYS A 149 9.34 -1.84 -18.26
CA LYS A 149 8.10 -1.05 -18.14
C LYS A 149 6.86 -1.93 -18.32
N LEU A 150 6.84 -2.80 -19.32
CA LEU A 150 5.72 -3.73 -19.56
C LEU A 150 5.51 -4.71 -18.42
N VAL A 151 6.59 -5.27 -17.86
CA VAL A 151 6.51 -6.14 -16.69
C VAL A 151 5.99 -5.39 -15.46
N SER A 152 6.43 -4.15 -15.25
CA SER A 152 5.96 -3.29 -14.15
C SER A 152 4.46 -3.03 -14.26
N ILE A 153 3.97 -2.70 -15.46
CA ILE A 153 2.55 -2.51 -15.76
C ILE A 153 1.77 -3.82 -15.49
N ALA A 154 2.29 -4.95 -15.95
CA ALA A 154 1.66 -6.26 -15.73
C ALA A 154 1.57 -6.61 -14.22
N MET A 155 2.57 -6.26 -13.41
CA MET A 155 2.54 -6.45 -11.96
C MET A 155 1.47 -5.57 -11.27
N TYR A 156 1.34 -4.30 -11.66
CA TYR A 156 0.26 -3.44 -11.15
C TYR A 156 -1.11 -3.95 -11.57
N LEU A 157 -1.29 -4.36 -12.83
CA LEU A 157 -2.54 -4.97 -13.31
C LEU A 157 -2.88 -6.25 -12.53
N MET A 158 -1.90 -7.11 -12.27
CA MET A 158 -2.10 -8.31 -11.46
C MET A 158 -2.55 -7.96 -10.04
N GLY A 159 -1.91 -6.98 -9.39
CA GLY A 159 -2.32 -6.48 -8.09
C GLY A 159 -3.76 -5.97 -8.08
N LEU A 160 -4.17 -5.24 -9.12
CA LEU A 160 -5.55 -4.77 -9.30
C LEU A 160 -6.54 -5.94 -9.49
N ILE A 161 -6.21 -6.94 -10.30
CA ILE A 161 -7.05 -8.13 -10.51
C ILE A 161 -7.22 -8.89 -9.19
N LEU A 162 -6.14 -9.13 -8.44
CA LEU A 162 -6.21 -9.79 -7.13
C LEU A 162 -7.12 -9.02 -6.17
N THR A 163 -6.98 -7.71 -6.11
CA THR A 163 -7.79 -6.85 -5.23
C THR A 163 -9.25 -6.82 -5.67
N ALA A 164 -9.52 -6.67 -6.97
CA ALA A 164 -10.87 -6.65 -7.53
C ALA A 164 -11.62 -7.98 -7.32
N THR A 165 -10.92 -9.11 -7.41
CA THR A 165 -11.50 -10.44 -7.16
C THR A 165 -11.71 -10.73 -5.67
N ALA A 166 -10.98 -10.05 -4.79
CA ALA A 166 -11.15 -10.16 -3.34
C ALA A 166 -12.30 -9.27 -2.82
N TYR A 167 -12.55 -8.12 -3.44
CA TYR A 167 -13.53 -7.12 -3.01
C TYR A 167 -14.94 -7.70 -2.75
N PRO A 168 -15.59 -8.44 -3.67
CA PRO A 168 -16.94 -8.98 -3.46
C PRO A 168 -17.01 -10.09 -2.41
N LYS A 169 -15.87 -10.65 -2.00
CA LYS A 169 -15.79 -11.75 -1.04
C LYS A 169 -15.55 -11.26 0.39
N GLU A 170 -15.31 -9.96 0.57
CA GLU A 170 -15.16 -9.34 1.87
C GLU A 170 -16.52 -9.20 2.54
N VAL A 171 -16.68 -9.88 3.67
CA VAL A 171 -17.93 -9.95 4.43
C VAL A 171 -18.13 -8.69 5.29
N THR A 172 -17.04 -8.07 5.75
CA THR A 172 -17.09 -6.91 6.63
C THR A 172 -17.01 -5.60 5.82
N LYS A 173 -17.78 -4.58 6.20
CA LYS A 173 -17.73 -3.24 5.60
C LYS A 173 -16.31 -2.63 5.64
N GLU A 174 -15.56 -2.94 6.70
CA GLU A 174 -14.18 -2.46 6.88
C GLU A 174 -13.21 -3.16 5.93
N GLY A 175 -13.34 -4.47 5.74
CA GLY A 175 -12.57 -5.21 4.75
C GLY A 175 -12.84 -4.72 3.33
N GLN A 176 -14.10 -4.40 3.00
CA GLN A 176 -14.45 -3.80 1.73
C GLN A 176 -13.80 -2.43 1.54
N LYS A 177 -13.80 -1.56 2.57
CA LYS A 177 -13.11 -0.26 2.52
C LYS A 177 -11.59 -0.43 2.30
N GLU A 178 -10.94 -1.34 3.02
CA GLU A 178 -9.51 -1.61 2.86
C GLU A 178 -9.16 -2.08 1.46
N THR A 179 -9.93 -3.04 0.94
CA THR A 179 -9.75 -3.57 -0.41
C THR A 179 -9.97 -2.48 -1.46
N ARG A 180 -10.95 -1.59 -1.24
CA ARG A 180 -11.19 -0.42 -2.10
C ARG A 180 -9.99 0.54 -2.12
N TYR A 181 -9.39 0.85 -0.97
CA TYR A 181 -8.20 1.71 -0.91
C TYR A 181 -6.99 1.10 -1.63
N LEU A 182 -6.84 -0.23 -1.55
CA LEU A 182 -5.81 -0.93 -2.33
C LEU A 182 -6.07 -0.84 -3.83
N LEU A 183 -7.33 -0.93 -4.28
CA LEU A 183 -7.72 -0.74 -5.68
C LEU A 183 -7.38 0.67 -6.16
N GLU A 184 -7.82 1.69 -5.42
CA GLU A 184 -7.59 3.10 -5.77
C GLU A 184 -6.08 3.41 -5.85
N ALA A 185 -5.29 2.95 -4.90
CA ALA A 185 -3.83 3.12 -4.91
C ALA A 185 -3.15 2.38 -6.09
N GLY A 186 -3.63 1.18 -6.42
CA GLY A 186 -3.16 0.43 -7.58
C GLY A 186 -3.46 1.13 -8.90
N VAL A 187 -4.63 1.75 -9.02
CA VAL A 187 -5.02 2.56 -10.20
C VAL A 187 -4.11 3.78 -10.33
N PHE A 188 -3.85 4.52 -9.25
CA PHE A 188 -2.91 5.65 -9.28
C PHE A 188 -1.52 5.24 -9.78
N SER A 189 -0.99 4.13 -9.25
CA SER A 189 0.32 3.62 -9.65
C SER A 189 0.35 3.19 -11.11
N LEU A 190 -0.70 2.52 -11.59
CA LEU A 190 -0.81 2.09 -12.98
C LEU A 190 -0.89 3.29 -13.93
N VAL A 191 -1.73 4.28 -13.63
CA VAL A 191 -1.87 5.50 -14.44
C VAL A 191 -0.54 6.24 -14.55
N GLY A 192 0.18 6.42 -13.43
CA GLY A 192 1.50 7.05 -13.43
C GLY A 192 2.52 6.31 -14.30
N GLY A 193 2.56 4.97 -14.20
CA GLY A 193 3.42 4.13 -15.03
C GLY A 193 3.07 4.19 -16.52
N MET A 194 1.78 4.23 -16.87
CA MET A 194 1.32 4.39 -18.25
C MET A 194 1.70 5.77 -18.81
N VAL A 195 1.41 6.85 -18.09
CA VAL A 195 1.75 8.21 -18.51
C VAL A 195 3.26 8.33 -18.75
N GLN A 196 4.10 7.82 -17.86
CA GLN A 196 5.55 7.82 -18.04
C GLN A 196 5.99 6.98 -19.25
N SER A 197 5.27 5.91 -19.58
CA SER A 197 5.61 5.06 -20.73
C SER A 197 5.33 5.73 -22.07
N PHE A 198 4.30 6.60 -22.13
CA PHE A 198 3.93 7.34 -23.35
C PHE A 198 4.61 8.71 -23.44
N ALA A 199 4.90 9.34 -22.31
CA ALA A 199 5.51 10.67 -22.22
C ALA A 199 6.78 10.57 -21.36
N GLU A 200 7.85 10.03 -21.90
CA GLU A 200 9.13 9.79 -21.20
C GLU A 200 9.72 11.05 -20.54
N SER A 201 9.45 12.22 -21.13
CA SER A 201 9.88 13.52 -20.59
C SER A 201 9.18 13.92 -19.29
N TRP A 202 8.03 13.33 -18.96
CA TRP A 202 7.19 13.80 -17.85
C TRP A 202 7.53 13.16 -16.48
N ARG A 203 8.33 12.13 -16.41
CA ARG A 203 8.80 11.47 -15.16
C ARG A 203 7.74 11.36 -14.06
N THR A 204 6.54 10.98 -14.43
CA THR A 204 5.37 10.99 -13.53
C THR A 204 5.24 9.74 -12.69
N GLY A 205 5.86 8.63 -13.07
CA GLY A 205 5.66 7.33 -12.43
C GLY A 205 5.98 7.34 -10.93
N GLY A 206 7.14 7.88 -10.55
CA GLY A 206 7.55 7.99 -9.15
C GLY A 206 6.58 8.81 -8.29
N PRO A 207 6.23 10.05 -8.67
CA PRO A 207 5.24 10.85 -7.96
C PRO A 207 3.87 10.19 -7.81
N PHE A 208 3.34 9.52 -8.83
CA PHE A 208 2.06 8.81 -8.73
C PHE A 208 2.10 7.63 -7.76
N VAL A 209 3.18 6.85 -7.76
CA VAL A 209 3.37 5.75 -6.79
C VAL A 209 3.54 6.31 -5.38
N ALA A 210 4.23 7.44 -5.22
CA ALA A 210 4.36 8.12 -3.93
C ALA A 210 2.99 8.60 -3.40
N LEU A 211 2.14 9.18 -4.25
CA LEU A 211 0.77 9.55 -3.91
C LEU A 211 -0.07 8.33 -3.52
N ALA A 212 0.08 7.20 -4.21
CA ALA A 212 -0.59 5.95 -3.84
C ALA A 212 -0.20 5.48 -2.44
N VAL A 213 1.09 5.54 -2.09
CA VAL A 213 1.59 5.19 -0.75
C VAL A 213 1.08 6.18 0.30
N LEU A 214 1.08 7.49 0.01
CA LEU A 214 0.49 8.50 0.90
C LEU A 214 -0.99 8.20 1.16
N PHE A 215 -1.75 7.91 0.12
CA PHE A 215 -3.17 7.60 0.22
C PHE A 215 -3.43 6.40 1.16
N ILE A 216 -2.68 5.30 0.99
CA ILE A 216 -2.78 4.14 1.89
C ILE A 216 -2.39 4.52 3.31
N TYR A 217 -1.29 5.28 3.48
CA TYR A 217 -0.81 5.71 4.78
C TYR A 217 -1.86 6.54 5.53
N LEU A 218 -2.45 7.54 4.88
CA LEU A 218 -3.49 8.39 5.48
C LEU A 218 -4.73 7.57 5.89
N ASN A 219 -5.15 6.63 5.05
CA ASN A 219 -6.27 5.75 5.38
C ASN A 219 -5.96 4.79 6.54
N ALA A 220 -4.71 4.29 6.61
CA ALA A 220 -4.26 3.49 7.74
C ALA A 220 -4.19 4.30 9.04
N GLN A 221 -3.78 5.58 8.99
CA GLN A 221 -3.80 6.49 10.15
C GLN A 221 -5.23 6.81 10.59
N ASN A 222 -6.12 7.11 9.65
CA ASN A 222 -7.52 7.39 9.96
C ASN A 222 -8.18 6.21 10.70
N ARG A 223 -7.86 4.96 10.34
CA ARG A 223 -8.34 3.78 11.05
C ARG A 223 -7.91 3.76 12.53
N GLN A 224 -6.66 4.09 12.83
CA GLN A 224 -6.16 4.12 14.21
C GLN A 224 -6.81 5.22 15.06
N ILE A 225 -7.33 6.26 14.39
CA ILE A 225 -8.06 7.35 15.05
C ILE A 225 -9.51 6.96 15.34
N THR A 226 -10.10 6.03 14.60
CA THR A 226 -11.54 5.70 14.64
C THR A 226 -11.86 4.35 15.23
N THR A 227 -10.88 3.43 15.35
CA THR A 227 -11.10 2.08 15.88
C THR A 227 -10.32 1.85 17.18
N ASP A 228 -10.87 0.99 18.06
CA ASP A 228 -10.20 0.46 19.23
C ASP A 228 -9.22 -0.64 18.82
N GLY A 229 -7.96 -0.52 19.26
CA GLY A 229 -6.87 -1.40 18.84
C GLY A 229 -6.99 -2.85 19.33
N LEU A 230 -7.66 -3.09 20.45
CA LEU A 230 -7.84 -4.42 21.01
C LEU A 230 -9.03 -5.14 20.38
N THR A 231 -10.18 -4.50 20.37
CA THR A 231 -11.45 -5.12 19.96
C THR A 231 -11.75 -4.96 18.46
N GLY A 232 -11.14 -3.99 17.78
CA GLY A 232 -11.43 -3.64 16.38
C GLY A 232 -12.82 -3.04 16.16
N LEU A 233 -13.58 -2.74 17.23
CA LEU A 233 -14.81 -1.93 17.15
C LEU A 233 -14.45 -0.45 16.96
N ASN A 234 -15.44 0.40 16.65
CA ASN A 234 -15.21 1.83 16.70
C ASN A 234 -14.80 2.26 18.12
N ASN A 235 -13.96 3.25 18.24
CA ASN A 235 -13.61 3.80 19.54
C ASN A 235 -14.60 4.90 19.97
N ARG A 236 -14.50 5.36 21.22
CA ARG A 236 -15.31 6.43 21.78
C ARG A 236 -15.37 7.66 20.90
N ARG A 237 -14.21 8.11 20.37
CA ARG A 237 -14.14 9.32 19.53
C ARG A 237 -15.01 9.20 18.27
N GLU A 238 -14.95 8.07 17.59
CA GLU A 238 -15.77 7.84 16.40
C GLU A 238 -17.25 7.67 16.75
N PHE A 239 -17.53 7.06 17.91
CA PHE A 239 -18.90 6.95 18.43
C PHE A 239 -19.51 8.32 18.68
N ASP A 240 -18.80 9.20 19.40
CA ASP A 240 -19.27 10.55 19.71
C ASP A 240 -19.50 11.37 18.43
N ALA A 241 -18.57 11.29 17.47
CA ALA A 241 -18.70 11.94 16.17
C ALA A 241 -19.87 11.39 15.33
N HIS A 242 -20.13 10.07 15.41
CA HIS A 242 -21.25 9.44 14.72
C HIS A 242 -22.58 9.84 15.32
N LEU A 243 -22.68 9.82 16.64
CA LEU A 243 -23.87 10.24 17.38
C LEU A 243 -24.21 11.70 17.09
N GLN A 244 -23.22 12.60 17.14
CA GLN A 244 -23.42 14.01 16.82
C GLN A 244 -23.93 14.20 15.39
N ARG A 245 -23.34 13.55 14.39
CA ARG A 245 -23.81 13.58 13.00
C ARG A 245 -25.25 13.10 12.86
N LYS A 246 -25.65 12.06 13.60
CA LYS A 246 -27.03 11.52 13.59
C LYS A 246 -28.02 12.53 14.14
N ILE A 247 -27.69 13.18 15.26
CA ILE A 247 -28.53 14.22 15.89
C ILE A 247 -28.67 15.44 14.95
N GLU A 248 -27.58 15.89 14.32
CA GLU A 248 -27.58 17.04 13.42
C GLU A 248 -28.37 16.79 12.13
N LEU A 249 -28.21 15.60 11.52
CA LEU A 249 -28.83 15.29 10.23
C LEU A 249 -30.29 14.84 10.33
N CYS A 250 -30.68 14.26 11.46
CA CYS A 250 -32.00 13.71 11.67
C CYS A 250 -32.52 14.07 13.09
N PRO A 251 -32.76 15.37 13.41
CA PRO A 251 -33.09 15.83 14.76
C PRO A 251 -34.46 15.31 15.26
N GLU A 252 -35.38 15.00 14.34
CA GLU A 252 -36.73 14.48 14.68
C GLU A 252 -36.74 12.95 14.81
N HIS A 253 -35.61 12.27 14.55
CA HIS A 253 -35.56 10.81 14.58
C HIS A 253 -35.16 10.29 15.97
N GLU A 254 -35.89 9.30 16.47
CA GLU A 254 -35.56 8.64 17.71
C GLU A 254 -34.46 7.59 17.50
N TRP A 255 -33.32 7.79 18.18
CA TRP A 255 -32.20 6.85 18.12
C TRP A 255 -32.16 6.02 19.42
N GLY A 256 -32.04 4.70 19.26
CA GLY A 256 -31.79 3.79 20.37
C GLY A 256 -30.29 3.81 20.74
N LEU A 257 -29.97 4.00 22.01
CA LEU A 257 -28.64 3.89 22.57
C LEU A 257 -28.61 2.83 23.67
N LEU A 258 -27.77 1.80 23.49
CA LEU A 258 -27.51 0.78 24.50
C LEU A 258 -26.06 0.94 24.98
N MET A 259 -25.89 1.10 26.29
CA MET A 259 -24.58 1.03 26.96
C MET A 259 -24.46 -0.32 27.67
N ILE A 260 -23.33 -0.98 27.47
CA ILE A 260 -23.04 -2.33 27.98
C ILE A 260 -21.72 -2.26 28.74
N ASP A 261 -21.67 -2.83 29.91
CA ASP A 261 -20.49 -2.92 30.75
C ASP A 261 -20.17 -4.39 31.04
N VAL A 262 -18.91 -4.77 31.14
CA VAL A 262 -18.49 -6.14 31.45
C VAL A 262 -18.43 -6.30 32.96
N ASP A 263 -19.41 -7.05 33.51
CA ASP A 263 -19.50 -7.30 34.94
C ASP A 263 -18.20 -7.88 35.53
N ASP A 264 -17.82 -7.34 36.68
CA ASP A 264 -16.63 -7.79 37.43
C ASP A 264 -15.30 -7.79 36.62
N PHE A 265 -15.18 -6.95 35.57
CA PHE A 265 -13.99 -6.92 34.73
C PHE A 265 -12.68 -6.71 35.49
N LYS A 266 -12.73 -5.86 36.52
CA LYS A 266 -11.57 -5.65 37.39
C LYS A 266 -11.15 -6.96 38.07
N ARG A 267 -12.11 -7.78 38.54
CA ARG A 267 -11.83 -9.07 39.18
C ARG A 267 -11.18 -10.04 38.19
N ILE A 268 -11.64 -10.07 36.97
CA ILE A 268 -10.99 -10.87 35.88
C ILE A 268 -9.52 -10.49 35.74
N ASN A 269 -9.20 -9.19 35.69
CA ASN A 269 -7.84 -8.73 35.61
C ASN A 269 -7.00 -9.06 36.84
N ASP A 270 -7.56 -8.85 38.03
CA ASP A 270 -6.84 -9.04 39.32
C ASP A 270 -6.57 -10.52 39.59
N GLU A 271 -7.51 -11.44 39.27
CA GLU A 271 -7.41 -12.88 39.53
C GLU A 271 -6.69 -13.64 38.39
N LEU A 272 -6.95 -13.30 37.12
CA LEU A 272 -6.51 -14.06 35.94
C LEU A 272 -5.46 -13.34 35.08
N GLY A 273 -5.21 -12.08 35.41
CA GLY A 273 -4.23 -11.24 34.69
C GLY A 273 -4.80 -10.50 33.48
N HIS A 274 -4.12 -9.42 33.07
CA HIS A 274 -4.56 -8.53 32.02
C HIS A 274 -4.74 -9.22 30.65
N ALA A 275 -3.95 -10.25 30.36
CA ALA A 275 -4.07 -10.99 29.10
C ALA A 275 -5.44 -11.70 28.96
N VAL A 276 -5.97 -12.24 30.07
CA VAL A 276 -7.30 -12.87 30.11
C VAL A 276 -8.39 -11.80 30.05
N GLY A 277 -8.16 -10.63 30.68
CA GLY A 277 -9.04 -9.48 30.54
C GLY A 277 -9.14 -8.98 29.08
N ASP A 278 -8.03 -8.88 28.40
CA ASP A 278 -7.99 -8.50 26.97
C ASP A 278 -8.76 -9.51 26.10
N GLU A 279 -8.62 -10.81 26.38
CA GLU A 279 -9.37 -11.88 25.70
C GLU A 279 -10.87 -11.77 25.97
N ALA A 280 -11.28 -11.47 27.20
CA ALA A 280 -12.69 -11.24 27.57
C ALA A 280 -13.29 -10.07 26.80
N LEU A 281 -12.57 -8.96 26.66
CA LEU A 281 -13.00 -7.79 25.88
C LEU A 281 -13.11 -8.12 24.38
N TRP A 282 -12.16 -8.89 23.86
CA TRP A 282 -12.18 -9.34 22.47
C TRP A 282 -13.41 -10.24 22.20
N HIS A 283 -13.68 -11.20 23.09
CA HIS A 283 -14.86 -12.07 23.00
C HIS A 283 -16.17 -11.29 23.11
N THR A 284 -16.26 -10.31 24.02
CA THR A 284 -17.42 -9.43 24.12
C THR A 284 -17.69 -8.71 22.82
N ALA A 285 -16.65 -8.13 22.21
CA ALA A 285 -16.76 -7.47 20.92
C ALA A 285 -17.21 -8.42 19.79
N ASP A 286 -16.74 -9.66 19.80
CA ASP A 286 -17.11 -10.68 18.81
C ASP A 286 -18.57 -11.12 18.97
N ILE A 287 -19.04 -11.28 20.20
CA ILE A 287 -20.46 -11.54 20.54
C ILE A 287 -21.33 -10.38 20.02
N LEU A 288 -20.96 -9.14 20.31
CA LEU A 288 -21.72 -7.96 19.84
C LEU A 288 -21.80 -7.90 18.33
N ARG A 289 -20.71 -8.22 17.60
CA ARG A 289 -20.74 -8.36 16.14
C ARG A 289 -21.66 -9.47 15.67
N GLY A 290 -21.67 -10.60 16.37
CA GLY A 290 -22.53 -11.74 16.04
C GLY A 290 -24.01 -11.41 16.22
N VAL A 291 -24.35 -10.69 17.26
CA VAL A 291 -25.74 -10.30 17.58
C VAL A 291 -26.23 -9.19 16.67
N PHE A 292 -25.45 -8.11 16.54
CA PHE A 292 -25.88 -6.89 15.86
C PHE A 292 -25.32 -6.73 14.44
N GLY A 293 -24.42 -7.59 13.99
CA GLY A 293 -23.69 -7.40 12.71
C GLY A 293 -24.57 -7.45 11.45
N LYS A 294 -25.82 -7.90 11.57
CA LYS A 294 -26.81 -7.90 10.48
C LYS A 294 -27.70 -6.65 10.46
N ASP A 295 -27.72 -5.91 11.57
CA ASP A 295 -28.55 -4.73 11.73
C ASP A 295 -27.77 -3.45 11.37
N PRO A 296 -28.44 -2.37 10.96
CA PRO A 296 -27.79 -1.11 10.61
C PRO A 296 -27.42 -0.31 11.88
N VAL A 297 -26.71 -0.96 12.82
CA VAL A 297 -26.28 -0.37 14.08
C VAL A 297 -24.81 0.04 14.05
N PHE A 298 -24.43 0.96 14.92
CA PHE A 298 -23.08 1.42 15.13
C PHE A 298 -22.54 0.88 16.45
N LEU A 299 -21.52 0.01 16.38
CA LEU A 299 -20.88 -0.63 17.52
C LEU A 299 -19.59 0.07 17.89
N ALA A 300 -19.36 0.32 19.19
CA ALA A 300 -18.14 0.92 19.68
C ALA A 300 -17.71 0.34 21.03
N ARG A 301 -16.40 0.37 21.31
CA ARG A 301 -15.88 0.30 22.67
C ARG A 301 -15.75 1.72 23.19
N TYR A 302 -16.56 2.04 24.20
CA TYR A 302 -16.69 3.40 24.71
C TYR A 302 -15.70 3.74 25.82
N GLY A 303 -15.35 2.74 26.63
CA GLY A 303 -14.42 2.86 27.74
C GLY A 303 -13.54 1.61 27.91
N GLY A 304 -12.94 1.43 29.07
CA GLY A 304 -12.11 0.27 29.40
C GLY A 304 -12.84 -1.06 29.17
N ASP A 305 -13.99 -1.23 29.81
CA ASP A 305 -14.88 -2.39 29.79
C ASP A 305 -16.28 -2.03 29.27
N GLU A 306 -16.49 -0.79 28.85
CA GLU A 306 -17.76 -0.27 28.37
C GLU A 306 -17.89 -0.37 26.84
N PHE A 307 -19.03 -0.81 26.36
CA PHE A 307 -19.40 -0.87 24.95
C PHE A 307 -20.68 -0.08 24.70
N ALA A 308 -20.80 0.47 23.48
CA ALA A 308 -21.95 1.24 23.05
C ALA A 308 -22.51 0.70 21.74
N VAL A 309 -23.83 0.63 21.64
CA VAL A 309 -24.58 0.28 20.43
C VAL A 309 -25.57 1.39 20.15
N LEU A 310 -25.46 2.00 18.96
CA LEU A 310 -26.37 3.02 18.49
C LEU A 310 -27.11 2.50 17.26
N GLY A 311 -28.43 2.51 17.28
CA GLY A 311 -29.23 1.98 16.19
C GLY A 311 -30.62 2.57 16.14
N ASP A 312 -31.36 2.08 15.15
CA ASP A 312 -32.76 2.39 14.90
C ASP A 312 -33.53 1.09 15.17
N TRP A 313 -34.24 1.01 16.29
CA TRP A 313 -35.07 -0.15 16.69
C TRP A 313 -36.40 0.25 17.27
#